data_3c40190028aaed85ed32652a4a699c9b
#
_entry.id   3c40190028aaed85ed32652a4a699c9b
#
_cell.length_a   1.000
_cell.length_b   1.000
_cell.length_c   1.000
_cell.angle_alpha   90.00
_cell.angle_beta   90.00
_cell.angle_gamma   90.00
#
_symmetry.space_group_name_H-M   'P 1'
#
loop_
_entity.id
_entity.type
_entity.pdbx_description
1 polymer ?
#
loop_
_entity_poly.entity_id
_entity_poly.type
_entity_poly.pdbx_seq_one_letter_code
_entity_poly.pdbx_strand_id
1 'polypeptide(L)'
;MHWNWIFQTDALTYVYQLKSRGQEAVDSKFPNGLPHSTLVTDRKQTYFKMNVKDHQVCLAHLLRNAEYLNELDAKQDWSRRFIHLLAHAIDLRRNNTITQRKIKVLKTKMKNLLGESLSHLDDEFERFKKGILKVKNYLFTFLSYPLVPNDNNASERGGEKDKDKAESQRMLPYR
;
A
#
# COMPACT_ATOMS: atom_id res chain seq x y z
N MET A 1 13.81 -13.23 16.94
CA MET A 1 13.28 -12.01 16.29
C MET A 1 11.75 -12.12 16.26
N HIS A 2 11.01 -11.08 16.64
CA HIS A 2 9.56 -11.04 16.58
C HIS A 2 9.13 -9.90 15.64
N TRP A 3 7.98 -10.07 15.00
CA TRP A 3 7.41 -9.10 14.08
C TRP A 3 6.16 -8.48 14.70
N ASN A 4 6.10 -7.15 14.73
CA ASN A 4 4.89 -6.43 15.12
C ASN A 4 3.93 -6.39 13.93
N TRP A 5 2.71 -6.84 14.17
CA TRP A 5 1.59 -6.74 13.26
C TRP A 5 0.64 -5.67 13.78
N ILE A 6 0.31 -4.73 12.93
CA ILE A 6 -0.51 -3.58 13.30
C ILE A 6 -1.68 -3.50 12.35
N PHE A 7 -2.87 -3.61 12.89
CA PHE A 7 -4.13 -3.37 12.20
C PHE A 7 -4.78 -2.15 12.81
N GLN A 8 -5.10 -1.17 11.98
CA GLN A 8 -5.63 0.10 12.42
C GLN A 8 -6.88 0.49 11.65
N THR A 9 -7.85 1.02 12.38
CA THR A 9 -9.02 1.76 11.87
C THR A 9 -9.02 3.15 12.49
N ASP A 10 -9.98 4.01 12.13
CA ASP A 10 -10.13 5.32 12.76
C ASP A 10 -10.43 5.21 14.28
N ALA A 11 -11.04 4.11 14.70
CA ALA A 11 -11.48 3.89 16.09
C ALA A 11 -10.58 2.98 16.91
N LEU A 12 -9.76 2.12 16.26
CA LEU A 12 -9.03 1.06 16.96
C LEU A 12 -7.68 0.80 16.32
N THR A 13 -6.66 0.63 17.16
CA THR A 13 -5.36 0.06 16.79
C THR A 13 -5.19 -1.29 17.49
N TYR A 14 -5.04 -2.37 16.71
CA TYR A 14 -4.77 -3.71 17.20
C TYR A 14 -3.34 -4.11 16.89
N VAL A 15 -2.54 -4.37 17.92
CA VAL A 15 -1.12 -4.72 17.82
C VAL A 15 -0.89 -6.10 18.39
N TYR A 16 -0.15 -6.94 17.68
CA TYR A 16 0.32 -8.23 18.21
C TYR A 16 1.68 -8.60 17.65
N GLN A 17 2.38 -9.47 18.38
CA GLN A 17 3.73 -9.92 18.02
C GLN A 17 3.71 -11.41 17.69
N LEU A 18 4.35 -11.78 16.59
CA LEU A 18 4.58 -13.16 16.21
C LEU A 18 5.99 -13.37 15.66
N LYS A 19 6.47 -14.62 15.72
CA LYS A 19 7.78 -15.00 15.17
C LYS A 19 7.81 -15.02 13.64
N SER A 20 6.64 -15.09 13.00
CA SER A 20 6.51 -15.16 11.56
C SER A 20 5.95 -13.89 10.93
N ARG A 21 6.31 -13.64 9.66
CA ARG A 21 5.67 -12.68 8.75
C ARG A 21 4.87 -13.37 7.64
N GLY A 22 4.66 -14.67 7.75
CA GLY A 22 3.96 -15.49 6.77
C GLY A 22 2.44 -15.42 6.89
N GLN A 23 1.76 -16.21 6.05
CA GLN A 23 0.30 -16.32 6.05
C GLN A 23 -0.22 -16.87 7.39
N GLU A 24 0.48 -17.82 7.97
CA GLU A 24 0.16 -18.43 9.26
C GLU A 24 0.03 -17.41 10.41
N ALA A 25 0.80 -16.32 10.34
CA ALA A 25 0.71 -15.25 11.33
C ALA A 25 -0.63 -14.50 11.23
N VAL A 26 -1.10 -14.25 10.01
CA VAL A 26 -2.39 -13.61 9.76
C VAL A 26 -3.53 -14.56 10.14
N ASP A 27 -3.48 -15.81 9.69
CA ASP A 27 -4.53 -16.80 9.90
C ASP A 27 -4.70 -17.16 11.38
N SER A 28 -3.62 -17.12 12.16
CA SER A 28 -3.68 -17.35 13.62
C SER A 28 -4.52 -16.30 14.37
N LYS A 29 -4.65 -15.08 13.83
CA LYS A 29 -5.39 -13.98 14.45
C LYS A 29 -6.72 -13.69 13.75
N PHE A 30 -6.77 -13.95 12.47
CA PHE A 30 -7.94 -13.73 11.63
C PHE A 30 -8.27 -14.98 10.80
N PRO A 31 -8.65 -16.10 11.43
CA PRO A 31 -8.87 -17.38 10.72
C PRO A 31 -9.95 -17.28 9.65
N ASN A 32 -10.92 -16.39 9.82
CA ASN A 32 -12.01 -16.13 8.86
C ASN A 32 -11.71 -14.90 7.98
N GLY A 33 -10.54 -14.26 8.13
CA GLY A 33 -10.21 -13.00 7.51
C GLY A 33 -11.00 -11.82 8.10
N LEU A 34 -11.20 -10.78 7.28
CA LEU A 34 -11.97 -9.57 7.59
C LEU A 34 -12.98 -9.28 6.47
N PRO A 35 -14.00 -10.13 6.26
CA PRO A 35 -14.85 -10.16 5.05
C PRO A 35 -15.67 -8.88 4.84
N HIS A 36 -15.80 -8.02 5.86
CA HIS A 36 -16.54 -6.77 5.78
C HIS A 36 -15.62 -5.54 5.67
N SER A 37 -14.30 -5.74 5.61
CA SER A 37 -13.31 -4.66 5.61
C SER A 37 -12.57 -4.54 4.27
N THR A 38 -12.20 -3.32 3.89
CA THR A 38 -11.21 -3.08 2.85
C THR A 38 -9.84 -2.93 3.50
N LEU A 39 -8.88 -3.75 3.08
CA LEU A 39 -7.54 -3.79 3.67
C LEU A 39 -6.59 -2.88 2.87
N VAL A 40 -5.98 -1.91 3.53
CA VAL A 40 -4.99 -1.00 2.93
C VAL A 40 -3.60 -1.41 3.37
N THR A 41 -2.74 -1.84 2.43
CA THR A 41 -1.42 -2.40 2.74
C THR A 41 -0.37 -2.07 1.69
N ASP A 42 0.88 -2.38 2.02
CA ASP A 42 1.95 -2.46 1.02
C ASP A 42 1.70 -3.62 0.02
N ARG A 43 2.65 -3.88 -0.88
CA ARG A 43 2.53 -4.93 -1.90
C ARG A 43 2.89 -6.34 -1.41
N LYS A 44 3.00 -6.59 -0.11
CA LYS A 44 3.34 -7.91 0.41
C LYS A 44 2.22 -8.90 0.12
N GLN A 45 2.55 -9.98 -0.58
CA GLN A 45 1.59 -10.97 -1.08
C GLN A 45 0.76 -11.66 0.00
N THR A 46 1.26 -11.76 1.23
CA THR A 46 0.54 -12.32 2.38
C THR A 46 -0.80 -11.64 2.60
N TYR A 47 -0.86 -10.31 2.47
CA TYR A 47 -2.11 -9.56 2.68
C TYR A 47 -3.16 -9.85 1.61
N PHE A 48 -2.74 -10.09 0.36
CA PHE A 48 -3.67 -10.34 -0.76
C PHE A 48 -4.25 -11.76 -0.77
N LYS A 49 -3.81 -12.64 0.14
CA LYS A 49 -4.40 -13.96 0.38
C LYS A 49 -5.48 -13.94 1.46
N MET A 50 -5.58 -12.85 2.20
CA MET A 50 -6.54 -12.69 3.27
C MET A 50 -7.96 -12.53 2.71
N ASN A 51 -8.94 -13.22 3.30
CA ASN A 51 -10.35 -13.05 2.96
C ASN A 51 -10.84 -11.69 3.47
N VAL A 52 -11.02 -10.73 2.56
CA VAL A 52 -11.49 -9.37 2.85
C VAL A 52 -12.50 -8.93 1.79
N LYS A 53 -13.26 -7.89 2.06
CA LYS A 53 -14.20 -7.31 1.09
C LYS A 53 -13.50 -6.78 -0.16
N ASP A 54 -12.38 -6.07 0.02
CA ASP A 54 -11.56 -5.51 -1.05
C ASP A 54 -10.15 -5.17 -0.52
N HIS A 55 -9.23 -4.87 -1.43
CA HIS A 55 -7.89 -4.40 -1.10
C HIS A 55 -7.65 -3.00 -1.68
N GLN A 56 -6.80 -2.23 -1.02
CA GLN A 56 -6.18 -1.02 -1.55
C GLN A 56 -4.67 -1.12 -1.34
N VAL A 57 -3.90 -0.89 -2.38
CA VAL A 57 -2.44 -0.80 -2.27
C VAL A 57 -2.05 0.59 -1.76
N CYS A 58 -1.16 0.66 -0.79
CA CYS A 58 -0.62 1.93 -0.30
C CYS A 58 0.07 2.70 -1.42
N LEU A 59 -0.50 3.82 -1.83
CA LEU A 59 0.04 4.64 -2.91
C LEU A 59 1.32 5.38 -2.49
N ALA A 60 1.50 5.70 -1.20
CA ALA A 60 2.71 6.35 -0.72
C ALA A 60 3.97 5.51 -0.97
N HIS A 61 3.89 4.17 -0.78
CA HIS A 61 4.97 3.25 -1.11
C HIS A 61 5.25 3.19 -2.62
N LEU A 62 4.20 3.23 -3.44
CA LEU A 62 4.35 3.20 -4.89
C LEU A 62 4.99 4.48 -5.41
N LEU A 63 4.58 5.63 -4.88
CA LEU A 63 5.14 6.94 -5.24
C LEU A 63 6.62 6.99 -4.90
N ARG A 64 7.03 6.63 -3.66
CA ARG A 64 8.45 6.58 -3.27
C ARG A 64 9.29 5.69 -4.19
N ASN A 65 8.78 4.51 -4.54
CA ASN A 65 9.50 3.62 -5.43
C ASN A 65 9.60 4.16 -6.86
N ALA A 66 8.56 4.84 -7.35
CA ALA A 66 8.57 5.45 -8.67
C ALA A 66 9.48 6.70 -8.73
N GLU A 67 9.56 7.46 -7.63
CA GLU A 67 10.50 8.57 -7.45
C GLU A 67 11.95 8.07 -7.50
N TYR A 68 12.27 7.00 -6.78
CA TYR A 68 13.57 6.33 -6.87
C TYR A 68 13.93 5.93 -8.32
N LEU A 69 13.00 5.35 -9.07
CA LEU A 69 13.22 5.01 -10.48
C LEU A 69 13.45 6.27 -11.35
N ASN A 70 12.80 7.38 -11.03
CA ASN A 70 13.01 8.64 -11.73
C ASN A 70 14.38 9.24 -11.42
N GLU A 71 14.92 9.03 -10.22
CA GLU A 71 16.29 9.41 -9.87
C GLU A 71 17.32 8.50 -10.55
N LEU A 72 17.04 7.20 -10.65
CA LEU A 72 17.90 6.19 -11.28
C LEU A 72 18.14 6.51 -12.78
N ASP A 73 17.10 6.92 -13.50
CA ASP A 73 17.20 7.39 -14.89
C ASP A 73 16.24 8.56 -15.15
N ALA A 74 16.76 9.78 -15.02
CA ALA A 74 16.02 11.02 -15.23
C ALA A 74 15.63 11.29 -16.71
N LYS A 75 16.19 10.56 -17.67
CA LYS A 75 15.89 10.75 -19.10
C LYS A 75 14.62 10.04 -19.53
N GLN A 76 14.26 8.92 -18.87
CA GLN A 76 13.02 8.22 -19.14
C GLN A 76 11.81 8.99 -18.57
N ASP A 77 10.62 8.79 -19.12
CA ASP A 77 9.39 9.46 -18.69
C ASP A 77 8.37 8.53 -18.05
N TRP A 78 8.57 7.21 -18.09
CA TRP A 78 7.62 6.22 -17.65
C TRP A 78 7.28 6.38 -16.15
N SER A 79 8.30 6.54 -15.28
CA SER A 79 8.09 6.72 -13.84
C SER A 79 7.38 8.04 -13.54
N ARG A 80 7.70 9.14 -14.23
CA ARG A 80 6.98 10.42 -14.10
C ARG A 80 5.52 10.29 -14.48
N ARG A 81 5.21 9.62 -15.60
CA ARG A 81 3.82 9.35 -16.02
C ARG A 81 3.07 8.49 -14.99
N PHE A 82 3.74 7.50 -14.40
CA PHE A 82 3.17 6.68 -13.33
C PHE A 82 2.85 7.53 -12.09
N ILE A 83 3.80 8.35 -11.62
CA ILE A 83 3.61 9.30 -10.51
C ILE A 83 2.43 10.24 -10.79
N HIS A 84 2.37 10.84 -11.98
CA HIS A 84 1.29 11.76 -12.35
C HIS A 84 -0.09 11.09 -12.34
N LEU A 85 -0.20 9.83 -12.76
CA LEU A 85 -1.48 9.10 -12.72
C LEU A 85 -1.94 8.87 -11.27
N LEU A 86 -1.03 8.49 -10.36
CA LEU A 86 -1.36 8.32 -8.95
C LEU A 86 -1.69 9.65 -8.28
N ALA A 87 -0.90 10.69 -8.51
CA ALA A 87 -1.15 12.04 -7.98
C ALA A 87 -2.51 12.58 -8.43
N HIS A 88 -2.84 12.42 -9.72
CA HIS A 88 -4.15 12.81 -10.24
C HIS A 88 -5.30 12.06 -9.57
N ALA A 89 -5.15 10.75 -9.31
CA ALA A 89 -6.15 9.98 -8.58
C ALA A 89 -6.36 10.51 -7.15
N ILE A 90 -5.27 10.84 -6.45
CA ILE A 90 -5.31 11.43 -5.10
C ILE A 90 -6.00 12.80 -5.13
N ASP A 91 -5.70 13.64 -6.14
CA ASP A 91 -6.32 14.96 -6.30
C ASP A 91 -7.82 14.88 -6.58
N LEU A 92 -8.27 13.91 -7.38
CA LEU A 92 -9.69 13.68 -7.60
C LEU A 92 -10.42 13.38 -6.29
N ARG A 93 -9.78 12.64 -5.39
CA ARG A 93 -10.31 12.33 -4.06
C ARG A 93 -10.34 13.58 -3.18
N ARG A 94 -9.19 14.25 -3.06
CA ARG A 94 -9.02 15.44 -2.22
C ARG A 94 -10.01 16.56 -2.58
N ASN A 95 -10.22 16.77 -3.88
CA ASN A 95 -11.11 17.81 -4.40
C ASN A 95 -12.56 17.36 -4.54
N ASN A 96 -12.89 16.13 -4.11
CA ASN A 96 -14.23 15.54 -4.23
C ASN A 96 -14.83 15.61 -5.65
N THR A 97 -14.00 15.42 -6.67
CA THR A 97 -14.39 15.51 -8.10
C THR A 97 -14.43 14.16 -8.80
N ILE A 98 -14.59 13.08 -8.03
CA ILE A 98 -14.63 11.71 -8.53
C ILE A 98 -15.89 11.48 -9.35
N THR A 99 -15.73 10.87 -10.52
CA THR A 99 -16.83 10.33 -11.35
C THR A 99 -16.43 8.96 -11.90
N GLN A 100 -17.40 8.11 -12.20
CA GLN A 100 -17.15 6.80 -12.81
C GLN A 100 -16.36 6.90 -14.13
N ARG A 101 -16.66 7.95 -14.92
CA ARG A 101 -15.91 8.24 -16.15
C ARG A 101 -14.42 8.52 -15.86
N LYS A 102 -14.12 9.34 -14.85
CA LYS A 102 -12.73 9.66 -14.47
C LYS A 102 -11.99 8.42 -13.97
N ILE A 103 -12.64 7.58 -13.15
CA ILE A 103 -12.08 6.30 -12.68
C ILE A 103 -11.75 5.39 -13.86
N LYS A 104 -12.68 5.24 -14.82
CA LYS A 104 -12.46 4.43 -16.03
C LYS A 104 -11.28 4.94 -16.86
N VAL A 105 -11.17 6.26 -17.04
CA VAL A 105 -10.04 6.89 -17.75
C VAL A 105 -8.72 6.61 -17.04
N LEU A 106 -8.65 6.77 -15.71
CA LEU A 106 -7.45 6.47 -14.94
C LEU A 106 -7.03 5.01 -15.08
N LYS A 107 -7.98 4.08 -14.93
CA LYS A 107 -7.72 2.63 -15.09
C LYS A 107 -7.20 2.30 -16.48
N THR A 108 -7.77 2.93 -17.53
CA THR A 108 -7.32 2.73 -18.92
C THR A 108 -5.92 3.28 -19.13
N LYS A 109 -5.63 4.51 -18.66
CA LYS A 109 -4.29 5.11 -18.78
C LYS A 109 -3.25 4.28 -18.04
N MET A 110 -3.55 3.80 -16.83
CA MET A 110 -2.67 2.92 -16.06
C MET A 110 -2.43 1.60 -16.78
N LYS A 111 -3.48 0.97 -17.32
CA LYS A 111 -3.35 -0.26 -18.11
C LYS A 111 -2.41 -0.07 -19.31
N ASN A 112 -2.55 1.03 -20.05
CA ASN A 112 -1.71 1.33 -21.20
C ASN A 112 -0.25 1.53 -20.78
N LEU A 113 0.01 2.33 -19.73
CA LEU A 113 1.33 2.57 -19.19
C LEU A 113 2.02 1.25 -18.73
N LEU A 114 1.29 0.39 -18.05
CA LEU A 114 1.80 -0.92 -17.61
C LEU A 114 2.00 -1.91 -18.78
N GLY A 115 1.42 -1.66 -19.92
CA GLY A 115 1.59 -2.44 -21.17
C GLY A 115 2.84 -2.07 -21.94
N GLU A 116 3.51 -0.97 -21.63
CA GLU A 116 4.72 -0.54 -22.35
C GLU A 116 5.90 -1.46 -22.06
N SER A 117 6.76 -1.69 -23.08
CA SER A 117 8.03 -2.38 -22.89
C SER A 117 9.04 -1.45 -22.22
N LEU A 118 9.71 -1.95 -21.19
CA LEU A 118 10.77 -1.26 -20.47
C LEU A 118 12.13 -1.95 -20.61
N SER A 119 12.24 -2.88 -21.57
CA SER A 119 13.45 -3.70 -21.79
C SER A 119 14.71 -2.91 -22.18
N HIS A 120 14.55 -1.64 -22.53
CA HIS A 120 15.63 -0.70 -22.83
C HIS A 120 16.09 0.10 -21.62
N LEU A 121 15.44 -0.06 -20.46
CA LEU A 121 15.75 0.58 -19.19
C LEU A 121 16.42 -0.43 -18.24
N ASP A 122 16.87 0.06 -17.08
CA ASP A 122 17.39 -0.77 -16.02
C ASP A 122 16.36 -1.84 -15.56
N ASP A 123 16.83 -3.02 -15.15
CA ASP A 123 15.99 -4.14 -14.70
C ASP A 123 15.06 -3.78 -13.52
N GLU A 124 15.39 -2.75 -12.75
CA GLU A 124 14.56 -2.25 -11.66
C GLU A 124 13.18 -1.77 -12.16
N PHE A 125 13.11 -1.16 -13.36
CA PHE A 125 11.85 -0.74 -13.96
C PHE A 125 10.94 -1.91 -14.27
N GLU A 126 11.47 -2.95 -14.92
CA GLU A 126 10.69 -4.17 -15.20
C GLU A 126 10.28 -4.89 -13.92
N ARG A 127 11.15 -4.95 -12.92
CA ARG A 127 10.86 -5.56 -11.61
C ARG A 127 9.74 -4.80 -10.90
N PHE A 128 9.81 -3.49 -10.88
CA PHE A 128 8.76 -2.63 -10.32
C PHE A 128 7.43 -2.83 -11.05
N LYS A 129 7.43 -2.73 -12.40
CA LYS A 129 6.23 -2.93 -13.23
C LYS A 129 5.59 -4.30 -13.01
N LYS A 130 6.38 -5.39 -12.99
CA LYS A 130 5.89 -6.75 -12.67
C LYS A 130 5.24 -6.82 -11.29
N GLY A 131 5.79 -6.11 -10.30
CA GLY A 131 5.18 -5.99 -8.98
C GLY A 131 3.83 -5.28 -9.00
N ILE A 132 3.70 -4.19 -9.79
CA ILE A 132 2.43 -3.45 -9.94
C ILE A 132 1.38 -4.29 -10.68
N LEU A 133 1.76 -5.02 -11.71
CA LEU A 133 0.85 -5.87 -12.48
C LEU A 133 0.11 -6.89 -11.60
N LYS A 134 0.75 -7.41 -10.55
CA LYS A 134 0.13 -8.35 -9.59
C LYS A 134 -0.99 -7.72 -8.76
N VAL A 135 -0.95 -6.41 -8.56
CA VAL A 135 -1.85 -5.67 -7.67
C VAL A 135 -2.62 -4.54 -8.39
N LYS A 136 -2.56 -4.51 -9.71
CA LYS A 136 -3.13 -3.42 -10.55
C LYS A 136 -4.61 -3.13 -10.30
N ASN A 137 -5.38 -4.15 -9.92
CA ASN A 137 -6.82 -4.02 -9.67
C ASN A 137 -7.11 -3.23 -8.38
N TYR A 138 -6.15 -3.14 -7.48
CA TYR A 138 -6.26 -2.55 -6.15
C TYR A 138 -5.62 -1.15 -6.03
N LEU A 139 -5.18 -0.57 -7.15
CA LEU A 139 -4.54 0.76 -7.16
C LEU A 139 -5.53 1.90 -6.88
N PHE A 140 -6.79 1.74 -7.29
CA PHE A 140 -7.80 2.79 -7.29
C PHE A 140 -9.07 2.41 -6.51
N THR A 141 -8.99 1.43 -5.60
CA THR A 141 -10.11 1.01 -4.75
C THR A 141 -10.62 2.17 -3.89
N PHE A 142 -9.71 2.99 -3.35
CA PHE A 142 -10.03 4.17 -2.55
C PHE A 142 -10.93 5.19 -3.26
N LEU A 143 -10.95 5.21 -4.60
CA LEU A 143 -11.85 6.09 -5.36
C LEU A 143 -13.31 5.62 -5.34
N SER A 144 -13.54 4.33 -5.07
CA SER A 144 -14.87 3.72 -5.01
C SER A 144 -15.47 3.72 -3.60
N TYR A 145 -14.63 3.82 -2.56
CA TYR A 145 -15.05 3.75 -1.16
C TYR A 145 -14.61 5.01 -0.39
N PRO A 146 -15.55 5.89 0.02
CA PRO A 146 -15.25 7.16 0.68
C PRO A 146 -14.39 7.08 1.93
N LEU A 147 -14.50 6.02 2.70
CA LEU A 147 -13.77 5.82 3.96
C LEU A 147 -12.43 5.09 3.80
N VAL A 148 -12.09 4.61 2.59
CA VAL A 148 -10.84 3.92 2.34
C VAL A 148 -9.74 4.93 2.03
N PRO A 149 -8.66 5.02 2.84
CA PRO A 149 -7.53 5.89 2.54
C PRO A 149 -6.71 5.37 1.35
N ASN A 150 -5.93 6.23 0.73
CA ASN A 150 -5.01 5.87 -0.35
C ASN A 150 -3.64 5.35 0.15
N ASP A 151 -3.37 5.43 1.45
CA ASP A 151 -2.14 4.96 2.07
C ASP A 151 -2.39 4.30 3.43
N ASN A 152 -1.37 3.64 3.99
CA ASN A 152 -1.39 3.00 5.30
C ASN A 152 -0.49 3.72 6.33
N ASN A 153 -0.19 5.00 6.13
CA ASN A 153 0.69 5.78 7.01
C ASN A 153 0.20 5.83 8.46
N ALA A 154 -1.11 5.75 8.68
CA ALA A 154 -1.68 5.70 10.03
C ALA A 154 -1.18 4.47 10.81
N SER A 155 -1.22 3.27 10.19
CA SER A 155 -0.72 2.03 10.81
C SER A 155 0.78 2.06 11.05
N GLU A 156 1.55 2.68 10.15
CA GLU A 156 3.00 2.84 10.29
C GLU A 156 3.34 3.74 11.48
N ARG A 157 2.67 4.89 11.63
CA ARG A 157 2.83 5.78 12.79
C ARG A 157 2.35 5.16 14.10
N GLY A 158 1.32 4.29 14.05
CA GLY A 158 0.89 3.51 15.22
C GLY A 158 2.01 2.58 15.72
N GLY A 159 2.78 1.97 14.81
CA GLY A 159 3.91 1.13 15.13
C GLY A 159 5.12 1.86 15.71
N GLU A 160 5.36 3.09 15.32
CA GLU A 160 6.43 3.93 15.87
C GLU A 160 6.15 4.27 17.35
N LYS A 161 4.92 4.68 17.67
CA LYS A 161 4.50 5.00 19.05
C LYS A 161 4.61 3.80 20.00
N ASP A 162 4.41 2.57 19.50
CA ASP A 162 4.57 1.37 20.32
C ASP A 162 6.04 1.00 20.55
N LYS A 163 6.94 1.32 19.62
CA LYS A 163 8.39 1.16 19.83
C LYS A 163 8.88 2.10 20.93
N ASP A 164 8.49 3.36 20.89
CA ASP A 164 8.86 4.37 21.91
C ASP A 164 8.34 3.97 23.32
N LYS A 165 7.12 3.43 23.40
CA LYS A 165 6.57 2.91 24.65
C LYS A 165 7.33 1.67 25.17
N ALA A 166 7.72 0.76 24.29
CA ALA A 166 8.48 -0.44 24.66
C ALA A 166 9.90 -0.09 25.10
N GLU A 167 10.54 0.92 24.51
CA GLU A 167 11.84 1.43 24.94
C GLU A 167 11.76 2.16 26.28
N SER A 168 10.75 3.01 26.48
CA SER A 168 10.55 3.71 27.77
C SER A 168 10.25 2.75 28.92
N GLN A 169 9.55 1.63 28.68
CA GLN A 169 9.31 0.59 29.70
C GLN A 169 10.57 -0.24 30.02
N ARG A 170 11.52 -0.37 29.09
CA ARG A 170 12.81 -1.05 29.35
C ARG A 170 13.79 -0.20 30.15
N MET A 171 13.58 1.11 30.21
CA MET A 171 14.45 2.04 30.99
C MET A 171 14.02 2.26 32.45
N LEU A 172 12.96 1.62 32.93
CA LEU A 172 12.60 1.69 34.35
C LEU A 172 13.42 0.66 35.11
N PRO A 173 14.33 1.08 36.04
CA PRO A 173 15.06 0.14 36.86
C PRO A 173 14.08 -0.53 37.81
N TYR A 174 14.16 -1.85 37.89
CA TYR A 174 13.52 -2.63 38.95
C TYR A 174 14.00 -2.09 40.31
N ARG A 175 13.09 -1.54 41.11
CA ARG A 175 13.28 -1.31 42.52
C ARG A 175 12.73 -2.49 43.31
#